data_d210597ad0194644e003146be7cff3a2
#
_entry.id   d210597ad0194644e003146be7cff3a2
#
_cell.length_a   1.000
_cell.length_b   1.000
_cell.length_c   1.000
_cell.angle_alpha   90.00
_cell.angle_beta   90.00
_cell.angle_gamma   90.00
#
_symmetry.space_group_name_H-M   'P 1'
#
loop_
_entity.id
_entity.type
_entity.pdbx_description
1 polymer ?
#
loop_
_entity_poly.entity_id
_entity_poly.type
_entity_poly.pdbx_seq_one_letter_code
_entity_poly.pdbx_strand_id
1 'polypeptide(L)'
;MKSYEYRAAAVQTLAEVGNVDANLEICAHYVKQAALQDVRVIVFPECMNAGYLYDSIPHARQVAESITGKFVSGLAKLARKYDVYIASGMIE
;
A
#
# COMPACT_ATOMS: atom_id res chain seq x y z
N MET A 1 0.51 32.89 -13.89
CA MET A 1 0.04 31.59 -13.40
C MET A 1 1.21 30.79 -12.85
N LYS A 2 1.09 30.32 -11.62
CA LYS A 2 2.12 29.46 -11.05
C LYS A 2 1.86 28.02 -11.47
N SER A 3 2.89 27.34 -11.93
CA SER A 3 2.82 25.90 -12.17
C SER A 3 3.48 25.17 -10.99
N TYR A 4 2.88 24.03 -10.63
CA TYR A 4 3.39 23.18 -9.56
C TYR A 4 3.81 21.86 -10.16
N GLU A 5 4.99 21.41 -9.79
CA GLU A 5 5.50 20.12 -10.20
C GLU A 5 5.54 19.16 -9.02
N TYR A 6 5.00 17.98 -9.23
CA TYR A 6 5.03 16.91 -8.23
C TYR A 6 5.58 15.64 -8.87
N ARG A 7 6.40 14.93 -8.13
CA ARG A 7 6.85 13.61 -8.53
C ARG A 7 5.88 12.56 -8.02
N ALA A 8 5.51 11.65 -8.90
CA ALA A 8 4.66 10.52 -8.56
C ALA A 8 5.39 9.23 -8.91
N ALA A 9 5.13 8.18 -8.14
CA ALA A 9 5.70 6.86 -8.39
C ALA A 9 4.60 5.82 -8.42
N ALA A 10 4.66 4.93 -9.41
CA ALA A 10 3.85 3.72 -9.45
C ALA A 10 4.75 2.54 -9.07
N VAL A 11 4.35 1.79 -8.06
CA VAL A 11 5.12 0.65 -7.57
C VAL A 11 4.64 -0.62 -8.24
N GLN A 12 5.56 -1.37 -8.82
CA GLN A 12 5.27 -2.70 -9.36
C GLN A 12 5.88 -3.73 -8.43
N THR A 13 5.04 -4.39 -7.67
CA THR A 13 5.46 -5.42 -6.73
C THR A 13 4.34 -6.42 -6.51
N LEU A 14 4.66 -7.55 -5.91
CA LEU A 14 3.68 -8.57 -5.54
C LEU A 14 3.49 -8.61 -4.04
N ALA A 15 2.24 -8.63 -3.62
CA ALA A 15 1.90 -8.82 -2.22
C ALA A 15 1.96 -10.31 -1.86
N GLU A 16 2.33 -10.60 -0.62
CA GLU A 16 2.20 -11.96 -0.09
C GLU A 16 0.75 -12.26 0.23
N VAL A 17 0.28 -13.43 -0.20
CA VAL A 17 -1.10 -13.84 0.03
C VAL A 17 -1.33 -14.02 1.53
N GLY A 18 -2.33 -13.30 2.05
CA GLY A 18 -2.76 -13.45 3.44
C GLY A 18 -1.82 -12.89 4.50
N ASN A 19 -0.74 -12.21 4.12
CA ASN A 19 0.25 -11.69 5.08
C ASN A 19 0.30 -10.16 5.08
N VAL A 20 -0.55 -9.54 5.88
CA VAL A 20 -0.65 -8.08 5.97
C VAL A 20 0.62 -7.43 6.48
N ASP A 21 1.24 -8.02 7.50
CA ASP A 21 2.45 -7.44 8.09
C ASP A 21 3.58 -7.40 7.07
N ALA A 22 3.80 -8.49 6.32
CA ALA A 22 4.78 -8.51 5.26
C ALA A 22 4.45 -7.50 4.16
N ASN A 23 3.17 -7.37 3.80
CA ASN A 23 2.75 -6.43 2.78
C ASN A 23 2.92 -4.98 3.21
N LEU A 24 2.71 -4.68 4.49
CA LEU A 24 3.01 -3.35 5.04
C LEU A 24 4.50 -3.06 5.04
N GLU A 25 5.35 -4.06 5.30
CA GLU A 25 6.80 -3.89 5.21
C GLU A 25 7.25 -3.59 3.78
N ILE A 26 6.65 -4.25 2.80
CA ILE A 26 6.90 -3.97 1.39
C ILE A 26 6.52 -2.51 1.08
N CYS A 27 5.34 -2.08 1.51
CA CYS A 27 4.92 -0.70 1.33
C CYS A 27 5.86 0.28 2.00
N ALA A 28 6.27 0.02 3.24
CA ALA A 28 7.18 0.88 3.98
C ALA A 28 8.52 1.05 3.26
N HIS A 29 9.05 -0.03 2.70
CA HIS A 29 10.29 -0.01 1.94
C HIS A 29 10.20 0.94 0.74
N TYR A 30 9.13 0.81 -0.07
CA TYR A 30 8.97 1.64 -1.26
C TYR A 30 8.64 3.09 -0.93
N VAL A 31 7.84 3.34 0.12
CA VAL A 31 7.53 4.69 0.56
C VAL A 31 8.79 5.42 1.01
N LYS A 32 9.64 4.75 1.78
CA LYS A 32 10.91 5.32 2.21
C LYS A 32 11.81 5.66 1.03
N GLN A 33 11.96 4.75 0.07
CA GLN A 33 12.77 5.00 -1.12
C GLN A 33 12.23 6.15 -1.96
N ALA A 34 10.91 6.19 -2.16
CA ALA A 34 10.27 7.26 -2.90
C ALA A 34 10.45 8.62 -2.22
N ALA A 35 10.31 8.68 -0.90
CA ALA A 35 10.49 9.90 -0.14
C ALA A 35 11.91 10.46 -0.26
N LEU A 36 12.91 9.59 -0.34
CA LEU A 36 14.30 10.00 -0.55
C LEU A 36 14.54 10.62 -1.94
N GLN A 37 13.63 10.41 -2.87
CA GLN A 37 13.68 10.97 -4.22
C GLN A 37 12.69 12.12 -4.44
N ASP A 38 12.20 12.70 -3.36
CA ASP A 38 11.20 13.78 -3.39
C ASP A 38 9.89 13.41 -4.08
N VAL A 39 9.52 12.13 -4.04
CA VAL A 39 8.22 11.67 -4.55
C VAL A 39 7.14 12.04 -3.54
N ARG A 40 6.05 12.63 -4.02
CA ARG A 40 4.93 13.06 -3.18
C ARG A 40 3.70 12.17 -3.28
N VAL A 41 3.51 11.48 -4.38
CA VAL A 41 2.37 10.60 -4.61
C VAL A 41 2.88 9.22 -4.97
N ILE A 42 2.43 8.20 -4.25
CA ILE A 42 2.86 6.81 -4.44
C ILE A 42 1.64 5.95 -4.65
N VAL A 43 1.63 5.16 -5.73
CA VAL A 43 0.52 4.27 -6.06
C VAL A 43 0.98 2.83 -6.00
N PHE A 44 0.30 2.02 -5.20
CA PHE A 44 0.54 0.59 -5.06
C PHE A 44 -0.47 -0.23 -5.86
N PRO A 45 -0.14 -1.50 -6.20
CA PRO A 45 -1.03 -2.37 -6.95
C PRO A 45 -2.33 -2.68 -6.23
N GLU A 46 -3.28 -3.26 -6.98
CA GLU A 46 -4.51 -3.78 -6.40
C GLU A 46 -4.22 -4.91 -5.41
N CYS A 47 -5.12 -5.09 -4.45
CA CYS A 47 -5.05 -6.16 -3.44
C CYS A 47 -3.72 -6.18 -2.67
N MET A 48 -3.09 -5.01 -2.48
CA MET A 48 -1.79 -4.93 -1.82
C MET A 48 -1.83 -5.38 -0.36
N ASN A 49 -2.99 -5.29 0.28
CA ASN A 49 -3.16 -5.74 1.65
C ASN A 49 -3.05 -7.25 1.81
N ALA A 50 -3.49 -8.02 0.82
CA ALA A 50 -3.74 -9.44 1.00
C ALA A 50 -3.30 -10.34 -0.17
N GLY A 51 -2.98 -9.78 -1.33
CA GLY A 51 -2.63 -10.54 -2.54
C GLY A 51 -3.84 -10.98 -3.33
N TYR A 52 -3.60 -11.67 -4.43
CA TYR A 52 -4.64 -12.07 -5.39
C TYR A 52 -5.11 -13.52 -5.29
N LEU A 53 -4.20 -14.43 -5.00
CA LEU A 53 -4.47 -15.86 -5.09
C LEU A 53 -4.97 -16.41 -3.78
N TYR A 54 -6.24 -16.83 -3.76
CA TYR A 54 -6.87 -17.42 -2.60
C TYR A 54 -7.46 -18.77 -2.95
N ASP A 55 -7.41 -19.71 -2.01
CA ASP A 55 -7.93 -21.07 -2.21
C ASP A 55 -9.45 -21.09 -2.34
N SER A 56 -10.11 -20.12 -1.72
CA SER A 56 -11.57 -20.10 -1.68
C SER A 56 -12.09 -18.71 -1.31
N ILE A 57 -13.38 -18.48 -1.61
CA ILE A 57 -14.06 -17.25 -1.18
C ILE A 57 -14.07 -17.09 0.35
N PRO A 58 -14.35 -18.14 1.15
CA PRO A 58 -14.24 -18.02 2.60
C PRO A 58 -12.84 -17.59 3.08
N HIS A 59 -11.77 -18.11 2.45
CA HIS A 59 -10.42 -17.72 2.80
C HIS A 59 -10.17 -16.23 2.51
N ALA A 60 -10.55 -15.76 1.33
CA ALA A 60 -10.40 -14.35 0.95
C ALA A 60 -11.19 -13.44 1.89
N ARG A 61 -12.41 -13.83 2.24
CA ARG A 61 -13.27 -13.07 3.16
C ARG A 61 -12.65 -12.98 4.55
N GLN A 62 -12.14 -14.07 5.07
CA GLN A 62 -11.51 -14.09 6.38
C GLN A 62 -10.32 -13.13 6.43
N VAL A 63 -9.46 -13.15 5.43
CA VAL A 63 -8.32 -12.26 5.35
C VAL A 63 -8.77 -10.81 5.26
N ALA A 64 -9.74 -10.50 4.39
CA ALA A 64 -10.26 -9.15 4.23
C ALA A 64 -10.81 -8.58 5.54
N GLU A 65 -11.63 -9.35 6.25
CA GLU A 65 -12.25 -8.91 7.51
C GLU A 65 -11.22 -8.67 8.61
N SER A 66 -10.16 -9.48 8.66
CA SER A 66 -9.16 -9.39 9.73
C SER A 66 -8.13 -8.30 9.53
N ILE A 67 -8.00 -7.75 8.33
CA ILE A 67 -6.84 -6.92 7.98
C ILE A 67 -7.14 -5.50 7.53
N THR A 68 -8.40 -5.20 7.15
CA THR A 68 -8.74 -3.91 6.53
C THR A 68 -8.28 -2.73 7.37
N GLY A 69 -8.65 -2.69 8.66
CA GLY A 69 -8.28 -1.58 9.54
C GLY A 69 -6.77 -1.49 9.77
N LYS A 70 -6.09 -2.61 9.90
CA LYS A 70 -4.66 -2.67 10.14
C LYS A 70 -3.86 -2.14 8.95
N PHE A 71 -4.24 -2.54 7.74
CA PHE A 71 -3.54 -2.11 6.53
C PHE A 71 -3.70 -0.61 6.31
N VAL A 72 -4.92 -0.12 6.35
CA VAL A 72 -5.21 1.31 6.18
C VAL A 72 -4.51 2.15 7.26
N SER A 73 -4.57 1.71 8.52
CA SER A 73 -3.89 2.40 9.62
C SER A 73 -2.38 2.44 9.41
N GLY A 74 -1.78 1.35 8.93
CA GLY A 74 -0.36 1.27 8.62
C GLY A 74 0.05 2.23 7.50
N LEU A 75 -0.73 2.27 6.42
CA LEU A 75 -0.47 3.20 5.33
C LEU A 75 -0.62 4.66 5.78
N ALA A 76 -1.61 4.95 6.60
CA ALA A 76 -1.80 6.30 7.13
C ALA A 76 -0.60 6.77 7.96
N LYS A 77 -0.02 5.88 8.77
CA LYS A 77 1.19 6.19 9.53
C LYS A 77 2.37 6.49 8.61
N LEU A 78 2.55 5.70 7.54
CA LEU A 78 3.60 5.93 6.57
C LEU A 78 3.41 7.25 5.84
N ALA A 79 2.19 7.57 5.44
CA ALA A 79 1.88 8.82 4.74
C ALA A 79 2.23 10.03 5.61
N ARG A 80 1.90 9.98 6.90
CA ARG A 80 2.25 11.06 7.84
C ARG A 80 3.75 11.14 8.11
N LYS A 81 4.40 9.99 8.28
CA LYS A 81 5.83 9.95 8.59
C LYS A 81 6.68 10.56 7.48
N TYR A 82 6.33 10.29 6.24
CA TYR A 82 7.11 10.72 5.08
C TYR A 82 6.49 11.90 4.32
N ASP A 83 5.36 12.41 4.78
CA ASP A 83 4.64 13.53 4.16
C ASP A 83 4.35 13.28 2.68
N VAL A 84 3.67 12.16 2.40
CA VAL A 84 3.32 11.73 1.06
C VAL A 84 1.85 11.30 0.98
N TYR A 85 1.31 11.28 -0.22
CA TYR A 85 0.00 10.70 -0.52
C TYR A 85 0.19 9.27 -1.01
N ILE A 86 -0.59 8.35 -0.47
CA ILE A 86 -0.51 6.93 -0.85
C ILE A 86 -1.87 6.49 -1.36
N ALA A 87 -1.89 5.89 -2.55
CA ALA A 87 -3.05 5.22 -3.10
C ALA A 87 -2.76 3.73 -3.23
N SER A 88 -3.68 2.88 -2.82
CA SER A 88 -3.53 1.44 -2.90
C SER A 88 -4.89 0.77 -3.08
N GLY A 89 -4.95 -0.24 -3.95
CA GLY A 89 -6.10 -1.11 -3.97
C GLY A 89 -6.03 -2.08 -2.79
N MET A 90 -7.20 -2.51 -2.31
CA MET A 90 -7.26 -3.48 -1.21
C MET A 90 -8.55 -4.29 -1.27
N ILE A 91 -8.55 -5.44 -0.62
CA ILE A 91 -9.74 -6.26 -0.41
C ILE A 91 -10.40 -5.79 0.88
N GLU A 92 -11.69 -5.48 0.78
CA GLU A 92 -12.52 -5.12 1.94
C GLU A 92 -13.42 -6.28 2.37
#